data_403c564c8782b369be0168c923da2210
#
_entry.id   403c564c8782b369be0168c923da2210
#
_cell.length_a   1.000
_cell.length_b   1.000
_cell.length_c   1.000
_cell.angle_alpha   90.00
_cell.angle_beta   90.00
_cell.angle_gamma   90.00
#
_symmetry.space_group_name_H-M   'P 1'
#
loop_
_entity.id
_entity.type
_entity.pdbx_description
1 polymer ?
#
loop_
_entity_poly.entity_id
_entity_poly.type
_entity_poly.pdbx_seq_one_letter_code
_entity_poly.pdbx_strand_id
1 'polypeptide(L)'
;ADSSPGWTLHAQGVLGVGSVQPAAELSVWPPVGARAMDVADGYQVLAARGYGYGPAFRGLQALWRRGAEVFADVTLPEGVPIRGFGIHPAVLDAALHAWGIVEGEQQTMLPFSWQGVCLHASGAARVRVRLAPVGRGAVSVELADPQGLPVLSVRQLMVRPVSAAALSRSTAGDRGLLEMIWTPVPLEGGDIGDDAVVWELPPHAGAQAGGDVLAAVYRGVHEVLEVLQSWLASDATGLGVVVTRGAVGPVDDDVTDLAGAAVWGLVRSAQAEHPGR
;
A
#
# COMPACT_ATOMS: atom_id res chain seq x y z
N ALA A 1 -12.09 15.86 -22.01
CA ALA A 1 -12.14 14.86 -20.95
C ALA A 1 -10.70 14.59 -20.54
N ASP A 2 -10.23 15.33 -19.55
CA ASP A 2 -8.92 15.17 -18.96
C ASP A 2 -9.08 14.12 -17.84
N SER A 3 -8.84 12.85 -18.20
CA SER A 3 -8.75 11.79 -17.21
C SER A 3 -7.36 11.89 -16.58
N SER A 4 -7.18 12.76 -15.62
CA SER A 4 -6.03 12.68 -14.74
C SER A 4 -6.09 11.31 -14.06
N PRO A 5 -5.06 10.45 -14.19
CA PRO A 5 -5.07 9.18 -13.51
C PRO A 5 -5.12 9.45 -12.02
N GLY A 6 -6.16 8.97 -11.36
CA GLY A 6 -6.29 9.07 -9.91
C GLY A 6 -5.08 8.44 -9.24
N TRP A 7 -4.45 9.15 -8.31
CA TRP A 7 -3.36 8.62 -7.52
C TRP A 7 -3.88 7.55 -6.57
N THR A 8 -3.20 6.40 -6.54
CA THR A 8 -3.47 5.32 -5.58
C THR A 8 -2.33 5.25 -4.59
N LEU A 9 -2.62 5.35 -3.29
CA LEU A 9 -1.63 5.19 -2.24
C LEU A 9 -1.23 3.71 -2.13
N HIS A 10 0.01 3.39 -2.50
CA HIS A 10 0.55 2.02 -2.41
C HIS A 10 1.41 1.81 -1.17
N ALA A 11 2.09 2.86 -0.69
CA ALA A 11 2.93 2.79 0.49
C ALA A 11 3.06 4.18 1.13
N GLN A 12 3.24 4.20 2.43
CA GLN A 12 3.53 5.40 3.20
C GLN A 12 4.70 5.13 4.13
N GLY A 13 5.57 6.11 4.33
CA GLY A 13 6.73 5.95 5.20
C GLY A 13 7.24 7.27 5.74
N VAL A 14 8.10 7.18 6.78
CA VAL A 14 8.80 8.31 7.38
C VAL A 14 10.28 8.18 7.10
N LEU A 15 10.88 9.22 6.54
CA LEU A 15 12.32 9.33 6.38
C LEU A 15 12.89 10.04 7.61
N GLY A 16 13.94 9.45 8.18
CA GLY A 16 14.64 10.01 9.34
C GLY A 16 16.13 10.17 9.07
N VAL A 17 16.77 11.04 9.85
CA VAL A 17 18.21 11.12 9.90
C VAL A 17 18.73 10.09 10.90
N GLY A 18 19.66 9.25 10.48
CA GLY A 18 20.26 8.21 11.33
C GLY A 18 20.91 7.13 10.50
N SER A 19 21.92 6.48 11.03
CA SER A 19 22.53 5.30 10.42
C SER A 19 22.09 4.05 11.18
N VAL A 20 21.62 3.06 10.46
CA VAL A 20 21.46 1.71 10.99
C VAL A 20 22.78 0.98 10.74
N GLN A 21 23.48 0.58 11.81
CA GLN A 21 24.67 -0.25 11.66
C GLN A 21 24.27 -1.63 11.16
N PRO A 22 24.97 -2.20 10.18
CA PRO A 22 24.76 -3.56 9.76
C PRO A 22 24.90 -4.54 10.93
N ALA A 23 23.96 -5.46 11.07
CA ALA A 23 23.94 -6.43 12.18
C ALA A 23 24.90 -7.59 11.97
N ALA A 24 25.44 -7.77 10.75
CA ALA A 24 26.31 -8.88 10.43
C ALA A 24 27.43 -8.48 9.48
N GLU A 25 28.59 -9.09 9.68
CA GLU A 25 29.71 -9.07 8.75
C GLU A 25 29.56 -10.24 7.76
N LEU A 26 29.56 -9.95 6.46
CA LEU A 26 29.39 -10.93 5.39
C LEU A 26 30.67 -11.08 4.53
N SER A 27 31.83 -10.74 5.09
CA SER A 27 33.14 -10.84 4.42
C SER A 27 33.56 -12.30 4.19
N VAL A 28 33.29 -13.18 5.19
CA VAL A 28 33.52 -14.64 5.08
C VAL A 28 32.28 -15.29 4.48
N TRP A 29 32.45 -15.92 3.31
CA TRP A 29 31.30 -16.44 2.55
C TRP A 29 31.57 -17.79 1.89
N PRO A 30 30.63 -18.76 1.95
CA PRO A 30 29.48 -18.77 2.85
C PRO A 30 29.91 -18.74 4.31
N PRO A 31 29.04 -18.29 5.24
CA PRO A 31 29.37 -18.19 6.65
C PRO A 31 29.75 -19.56 7.24
N VAL A 32 30.73 -19.57 8.14
CA VAL A 32 31.20 -20.79 8.78
C VAL A 32 30.05 -21.50 9.48
N GLY A 33 29.91 -22.82 9.24
CA GLY A 33 28.84 -23.65 9.79
C GLY A 33 27.51 -23.58 9.06
N ALA A 34 27.38 -22.75 8.01
CA ALA A 34 26.22 -22.77 7.17
C ALA A 34 26.20 -23.99 6.23
N ARG A 35 25.05 -24.64 6.12
CA ARG A 35 24.83 -25.81 5.24
C ARG A 35 24.18 -25.38 3.95
N ALA A 36 24.73 -25.79 2.81
CA ALA A 36 24.14 -25.55 1.53
C ALA A 36 22.77 -26.24 1.40
N MET A 37 21.85 -25.57 0.74
CA MET A 37 20.53 -26.07 0.38
C MET A 37 20.37 -26.03 -1.15
N ASP A 38 19.58 -26.96 -1.67
CA ASP A 38 19.28 -26.99 -3.09
C ASP A 38 18.32 -25.84 -3.47
N VAL A 39 18.65 -25.14 -4.52
CA VAL A 39 17.83 -24.05 -5.08
C VAL A 39 17.17 -24.43 -6.43
N ALA A 40 17.48 -25.61 -6.99
CA ALA A 40 17.05 -26.00 -8.33
C ALA A 40 15.52 -25.94 -8.47
N ASP A 41 14.78 -26.45 -7.48
CA ASP A 41 13.33 -26.47 -7.45
C ASP A 41 12.74 -25.27 -6.66
N GLY A 42 13.56 -24.35 -6.18
CA GLY A 42 13.12 -23.24 -5.30
C GLY A 42 12.00 -22.40 -5.91
N TYR A 43 12.12 -22.07 -7.20
CA TYR A 43 11.07 -21.29 -7.89
C TYR A 43 9.82 -22.12 -8.20
N GLN A 44 9.91 -23.45 -8.32
CA GLN A 44 8.74 -24.34 -8.44
C GLN A 44 8.00 -24.41 -7.11
N VAL A 45 8.73 -24.49 -5.99
CA VAL A 45 8.18 -24.43 -4.63
C VAL A 45 7.44 -23.11 -4.41
N LEU A 46 8.04 -21.98 -4.80
CA LEU A 46 7.40 -20.68 -4.71
C LEU A 46 6.15 -20.59 -5.60
N ALA A 47 6.21 -21.10 -6.84
CA ALA A 47 5.07 -21.13 -7.75
C ALA A 47 3.89 -21.96 -7.19
N ALA A 48 4.16 -23.09 -6.55
CA ALA A 48 3.14 -23.90 -5.89
C ALA A 48 2.45 -23.17 -4.73
N ARG A 49 3.10 -22.16 -4.16
CA ARG A 49 2.56 -21.29 -3.10
C ARG A 49 1.92 -19.99 -3.62
N GLY A 50 1.77 -19.84 -4.94
CA GLY A 50 1.12 -18.70 -5.57
C GLY A 50 2.05 -17.56 -5.99
N TYR A 51 3.39 -17.71 -5.91
CA TYR A 51 4.33 -16.71 -6.41
C TYR A 51 4.71 -16.97 -7.87
N GLY A 52 4.26 -16.11 -8.77
CA GLY A 52 4.48 -16.23 -10.22
C GLY A 52 5.68 -15.40 -10.72
N TYR A 53 6.90 -15.71 -10.27
CA TYR A 53 8.09 -14.94 -10.66
C TYR A 53 8.50 -15.15 -12.12
N GLY A 54 8.54 -14.03 -12.87
CA GLY A 54 9.10 -13.99 -14.22
C GLY A 54 10.64 -13.99 -14.23
N PRO A 55 11.28 -14.15 -15.40
CA PRO A 55 12.74 -14.29 -15.51
C PRO A 55 13.55 -13.16 -14.86
N ALA A 56 13.07 -11.92 -14.95
CA ALA A 56 13.74 -10.74 -14.37
C ALA A 56 13.83 -10.79 -12.83
N PHE A 57 12.99 -11.57 -12.16
CA PHE A 57 12.94 -11.71 -10.69
C PHE A 57 13.58 -13.02 -10.19
N ARG A 58 14.10 -13.86 -11.07
CA ARG A 58 14.73 -15.14 -10.70
C ARG A 58 16.24 -14.97 -10.45
N GLY A 59 16.58 -14.11 -9.48
CA GLY A 59 17.96 -13.75 -9.18
C GLY A 59 18.67 -14.64 -8.16
N LEU A 60 17.98 -15.55 -7.47
CA LEU A 60 18.58 -16.44 -6.46
C LEU A 60 19.50 -17.47 -7.11
N GLN A 61 20.78 -17.52 -6.68
CA GLN A 61 21.81 -18.37 -7.26
C GLN A 61 22.21 -19.51 -6.32
N ALA A 62 22.27 -19.24 -5.02
CA ALA A 62 22.69 -20.20 -4.00
C ALA A 62 22.03 -19.89 -2.66
N LEU A 63 21.91 -20.90 -1.82
CA LEU A 63 21.19 -20.84 -0.56
C LEU A 63 21.89 -21.66 0.52
N TRP A 64 21.98 -21.11 1.72
CA TRP A 64 22.52 -21.81 2.90
C TRP A 64 21.68 -21.53 4.13
N ARG A 65 21.72 -22.44 5.10
CA ARG A 65 21.06 -22.31 6.39
C ARG A 65 22.03 -22.54 7.54
N ARG A 66 21.93 -21.71 8.59
CA ARG A 66 22.63 -21.88 9.86
C ARG A 66 21.66 -21.62 11.02
N GLY A 67 21.18 -22.69 11.64
CA GLY A 67 20.12 -22.58 12.65
C GLY A 67 18.83 -21.97 12.05
N ALA A 68 18.42 -20.82 12.57
CA ALA A 68 17.27 -20.05 12.06
C ALA A 68 17.67 -18.99 11.02
N GLU A 69 18.96 -18.82 10.74
CA GLU A 69 19.44 -17.86 9.75
C GLU A 69 19.48 -18.47 8.35
N VAL A 70 19.13 -17.68 7.37
CA VAL A 70 19.18 -18.02 5.95
C VAL A 70 20.17 -17.09 5.26
N PHE A 71 21.01 -17.65 4.41
CA PHE A 71 21.99 -16.94 3.62
C PHE A 71 21.80 -17.26 2.15
N ALA A 72 22.00 -16.26 1.27
CA ALA A 72 21.84 -16.48 -0.15
C ALA A 72 22.78 -15.61 -1.00
N ASP A 73 23.13 -16.12 -2.17
CA ASP A 73 23.68 -15.32 -3.26
C ASP A 73 22.58 -14.93 -4.21
N VAL A 74 22.49 -13.63 -4.50
CA VAL A 74 21.54 -13.08 -5.46
C VAL A 74 22.28 -12.29 -6.51
N THR A 75 21.90 -12.49 -7.77
CA THR A 75 22.46 -11.77 -8.90
C THR A 75 21.31 -11.25 -9.78
N LEU A 76 21.37 -9.99 -10.18
CA LEU A 76 20.44 -9.43 -11.15
C LEU A 76 20.59 -10.18 -12.48
N PRO A 77 19.52 -10.71 -13.07
CA PRO A 77 19.60 -11.39 -14.36
C PRO A 77 20.16 -10.51 -15.46
N GLU A 78 20.84 -11.13 -16.43
CA GLU A 78 21.42 -10.42 -17.59
C GLU A 78 20.33 -9.67 -18.38
N GLY A 79 20.69 -8.49 -18.89
CA GLY A 79 19.78 -7.66 -19.67
C GLY A 79 18.84 -6.79 -18.85
N VAL A 80 18.79 -6.94 -17.52
CA VAL A 80 17.99 -6.06 -16.67
C VAL A 80 18.78 -4.79 -16.33
N PRO A 81 18.30 -3.58 -16.70
CA PRO A 81 19.05 -2.35 -16.48
C PRO A 81 19.04 -1.94 -15.00
N ILE A 82 20.22 -1.78 -14.42
CA ILE A 82 20.38 -1.40 -13.00
C ILE A 82 20.24 0.11 -12.74
N ARG A 83 20.36 0.94 -13.78
CA ARG A 83 20.38 2.40 -13.62
C ARG A 83 19.07 2.95 -13.08
N GLY A 84 19.16 3.96 -12.19
CA GLY A 84 18.01 4.67 -11.65
C GLY A 84 17.51 4.13 -10.31
N PHE A 85 18.12 3.06 -9.78
CA PHE A 85 17.76 2.48 -8.48
C PHE A 85 18.92 2.53 -7.50
N GLY A 86 18.63 2.88 -6.25
CA GLY A 86 19.57 2.69 -5.15
C GLY A 86 19.84 1.21 -4.91
N ILE A 87 18.77 0.42 -4.76
CA ILE A 87 18.76 -1.04 -4.88
C ILE A 87 17.73 -1.42 -5.92
N HIS A 88 18.09 -2.30 -6.87
CA HIS A 88 17.15 -2.74 -7.90
C HIS A 88 16.04 -3.60 -7.28
N PRO A 89 14.74 -3.35 -7.57
CA PRO A 89 13.62 -4.09 -6.97
C PRO A 89 13.74 -5.61 -7.13
N ALA A 90 14.18 -6.09 -8.30
CA ALA A 90 14.35 -7.52 -8.54
C ALA A 90 15.47 -8.15 -7.68
N VAL A 91 16.50 -7.38 -7.29
CA VAL A 91 17.56 -7.86 -6.37
C VAL A 91 17.02 -7.95 -4.95
N LEU A 92 16.30 -6.93 -4.49
CA LEU A 92 15.72 -6.91 -3.16
C LEU A 92 14.65 -8.01 -3.00
N ASP A 93 13.77 -8.17 -3.99
CA ASP A 93 12.75 -9.20 -3.98
C ASP A 93 13.36 -10.62 -4.00
N ALA A 94 14.35 -10.86 -4.90
CA ALA A 94 15.06 -12.14 -4.96
C ALA A 94 15.78 -12.50 -3.64
N ALA A 95 16.23 -11.51 -2.88
CA ALA A 95 16.79 -11.73 -1.54
C ALA A 95 15.75 -12.33 -0.59
N LEU A 96 14.49 -11.93 -0.68
CA LEU A 96 13.40 -12.45 0.15
C LEU A 96 12.93 -13.85 -0.28
N HIS A 97 13.17 -14.26 -1.53
CA HIS A 97 12.83 -15.59 -2.01
C HIS A 97 13.52 -16.69 -1.19
N ALA A 98 14.75 -16.42 -0.73
CA ALA A 98 15.51 -17.34 0.12
C ALA A 98 14.75 -17.72 1.39
N TRP A 99 14.10 -16.73 2.04
CA TRP A 99 13.27 -16.97 3.21
C TRP A 99 12.03 -17.78 2.88
N GLY A 100 11.33 -17.41 1.81
CA GLY A 100 10.13 -18.11 1.35
C GLY A 100 10.39 -19.58 1.01
N ILE A 101 11.56 -19.93 0.48
CA ILE A 101 11.94 -21.33 0.16
C ILE A 101 12.20 -22.13 1.44
N VAL A 102 12.92 -21.55 2.43
CA VAL A 102 13.37 -22.25 3.64
C VAL A 102 12.26 -22.43 4.67
N GLU A 103 11.51 -21.38 4.97
CA GLU A 103 10.53 -21.38 6.07
C GLU A 103 9.21 -22.08 5.74
N GLY A 104 8.99 -22.44 4.49
CA GLY A 104 8.01 -23.46 4.12
C GLY A 104 6.54 -23.17 4.42
N GLU A 105 6.15 -21.92 4.71
CA GLU A 105 4.74 -21.58 4.94
C GLU A 105 3.87 -21.92 3.72
N GLN A 106 2.72 -22.55 3.96
CA GLN A 106 1.81 -22.99 2.87
C GLN A 106 1.03 -21.82 2.25
N GLN A 107 1.09 -20.64 2.84
CA GLN A 107 0.38 -19.44 2.39
C GLN A 107 1.33 -18.47 1.70
N THR A 108 0.79 -17.72 0.74
CA THR A 108 1.53 -16.61 0.13
C THR A 108 1.74 -15.52 1.18
N MET A 109 3.00 -15.22 1.50
CA MET A 109 3.40 -14.18 2.45
C MET A 109 3.91 -12.97 1.68
N LEU A 110 3.40 -11.78 1.96
CA LEU A 110 3.86 -10.54 1.32
C LEU A 110 4.50 -9.58 2.33
N PRO A 111 5.56 -8.86 1.92
CA PRO A 111 6.09 -7.73 2.67
C PRO A 111 4.98 -6.73 3.01
N PHE A 112 4.87 -6.36 4.29
CA PHE A 112 3.82 -5.46 4.76
C PHE A 112 4.38 -4.19 5.41
N SER A 113 5.36 -4.32 6.29
CA SER A 113 5.93 -3.18 7.01
C SER A 113 7.43 -3.29 7.10
N TRP A 114 8.13 -2.20 6.79
CA TRP A 114 9.57 -2.09 6.80
C TRP A 114 10.00 -1.09 7.86
N GLN A 115 10.94 -1.46 8.73
CA GLN A 115 11.45 -0.60 9.79
C GLN A 115 12.97 -0.59 9.82
N GLY A 116 13.55 0.58 10.00
CA GLY A 116 14.99 0.75 10.09
C GLY A 116 15.69 0.34 8.78
N VAL A 117 15.17 0.82 7.65
CA VAL A 117 15.78 0.61 6.34
C VAL A 117 16.91 1.63 6.15
N CYS A 118 18.10 1.14 5.85
CA CYS A 118 19.26 1.97 5.53
C CYS A 118 19.95 1.46 4.27
N LEU A 119 20.05 2.31 3.25
CA LEU A 119 20.85 2.05 2.06
C LEU A 119 22.26 2.58 2.30
N HIS A 120 23.27 1.69 2.27
CA HIS A 120 24.68 2.02 2.51
C HIS A 120 25.43 2.24 1.20
N ALA A 121 25.09 1.48 0.15
CA ALA A 121 25.66 1.61 -1.17
C ALA A 121 24.61 1.41 -2.25
N SER A 122 24.77 2.05 -3.40
CA SER A 122 23.84 1.97 -4.53
C SER A 122 24.41 1.19 -5.72
N GLY A 123 23.51 0.65 -6.55
CA GLY A 123 23.87 0.03 -7.83
C GLY A 123 24.46 -1.38 -7.73
N ALA A 124 24.24 -2.10 -6.63
CA ALA A 124 24.69 -3.48 -6.49
C ALA A 124 23.85 -4.43 -7.39
N ALA A 125 24.50 -5.10 -8.34
CA ALA A 125 23.89 -6.12 -9.20
C ALA A 125 24.01 -7.53 -8.61
N ARG A 126 24.95 -7.73 -7.69
CA ARG A 126 25.17 -8.99 -6.96
C ARG A 126 25.25 -8.69 -5.48
N VAL A 127 24.56 -9.48 -4.69
CA VAL A 127 24.56 -9.33 -3.24
C VAL A 127 24.63 -10.66 -2.52
N ARG A 128 25.34 -10.65 -1.39
CA ARG A 128 25.24 -11.65 -0.33
C ARG A 128 24.11 -11.24 0.57
N VAL A 129 23.28 -12.18 0.95
CA VAL A 129 22.05 -11.94 1.72
C VAL A 129 22.15 -12.71 3.04
N ARG A 130 21.79 -12.04 4.14
CA ARG A 130 21.47 -12.68 5.40
C ARG A 130 20.06 -12.30 5.83
N LEU A 131 19.27 -13.31 6.16
CA LEU A 131 17.93 -13.17 6.71
C LEU A 131 17.91 -13.85 8.08
N ALA A 132 17.41 -13.15 9.08
CA ALA A 132 17.34 -13.71 10.43
C ALA A 132 16.01 -13.32 11.10
N PRO A 133 15.35 -14.25 11.84
CA PRO A 133 14.11 -13.93 12.53
C PRO A 133 14.38 -12.91 13.66
N VAL A 134 13.50 -11.90 13.77
CA VAL A 134 13.58 -10.84 14.78
C VAL A 134 12.26 -10.70 15.55
N GLY A 135 11.60 -11.81 15.78
CA GLY A 135 10.33 -11.88 16.46
C GLY A 135 9.30 -12.67 15.66
N ARG A 136 8.04 -12.59 16.09
CA ARG A 136 6.96 -13.35 15.47
C ARG A 136 6.56 -12.70 14.14
N GLY A 137 6.72 -13.43 13.03
CA GLY A 137 6.35 -12.97 11.69
C GLY A 137 7.21 -11.82 11.16
N ALA A 138 8.42 -11.67 11.69
CA ALA A 138 9.33 -10.62 11.26
C ALA A 138 10.74 -11.14 11.02
N VAL A 139 11.44 -10.57 10.06
CA VAL A 139 12.79 -10.94 9.65
C VAL A 139 13.66 -9.68 9.50
N SER A 140 14.92 -9.72 9.91
CA SER A 140 15.93 -8.74 9.52
C SER A 140 16.55 -9.12 8.19
N VAL A 141 16.94 -8.11 7.39
CA VAL A 141 17.55 -8.30 6.07
C VAL A 141 18.86 -7.53 6.02
N GLU A 142 19.94 -8.24 5.71
CA GLU A 142 21.25 -7.64 5.47
C GLU A 142 21.72 -8.02 4.08
N LEU A 143 22.01 -7.03 3.27
CA LEU A 143 22.60 -7.20 1.95
C LEU A 143 24.01 -6.63 1.95
N ALA A 144 24.97 -7.40 1.46
CA ALA A 144 26.34 -6.96 1.24
C ALA A 144 26.77 -7.24 -0.21
N ASP A 145 27.77 -6.54 -0.67
CA ASP A 145 28.40 -6.82 -1.95
C ASP A 145 29.24 -8.13 -1.90
N PRO A 146 29.83 -8.58 -3.03
CA PRO A 146 30.68 -9.76 -3.04
C PRO A 146 31.94 -9.69 -2.14
N GLN A 147 32.33 -8.50 -1.71
CA GLN A 147 33.43 -8.29 -0.75
C GLN A 147 32.97 -8.31 0.71
N GLY A 148 31.65 -8.30 0.94
CA GLY A 148 31.05 -8.28 2.26
C GLY A 148 30.78 -6.86 2.77
N LEU A 149 30.97 -5.81 1.95
CA LEU A 149 30.65 -4.45 2.32
C LEU A 149 29.13 -4.22 2.31
N PRO A 150 28.57 -3.49 3.29
CA PRO A 150 27.14 -3.29 3.41
C PRO A 150 26.53 -2.57 2.19
N VAL A 151 25.41 -3.09 1.71
CA VAL A 151 24.61 -2.48 0.63
C VAL A 151 23.28 -1.97 1.19
N LEU A 152 22.56 -2.80 1.92
CA LEU A 152 21.26 -2.45 2.53
C LEU A 152 21.10 -3.19 3.85
N SER A 153 20.56 -2.50 4.84
CA SER A 153 20.12 -3.10 6.09
C SER A 153 18.64 -2.80 6.36
N VAL A 154 17.89 -3.79 6.79
CA VAL A 154 16.52 -3.68 7.26
C VAL A 154 16.44 -4.31 8.65
N ARG A 155 16.18 -3.49 9.66
CA ARG A 155 16.13 -3.99 11.04
C ARG A 155 14.96 -4.96 11.24
N GLN A 156 13.82 -4.65 10.63
CA GLN A 156 12.64 -5.49 10.73
C GLN A 156 11.76 -5.34 9.48
N LEU A 157 11.51 -6.47 8.84
CA LEU A 157 10.50 -6.63 7.80
C LEU A 157 9.40 -7.53 8.35
N MET A 158 8.19 -7.01 8.44
CA MET A 158 7.01 -7.83 8.75
C MET A 158 6.38 -8.34 7.46
N VAL A 159 6.06 -9.62 7.44
CA VAL A 159 5.33 -10.27 6.35
C VAL A 159 3.92 -10.64 6.83
N ARG A 160 2.96 -10.64 5.91
CA ARG A 160 1.57 -11.03 6.20
C ARG A 160 1.06 -12.05 5.19
N PRO A 161 0.25 -13.01 5.64
CA PRO A 161 -0.40 -13.94 4.73
C PRO A 161 -1.46 -13.21 3.88
N VAL A 162 -1.50 -13.58 2.60
CA VAL A 162 -2.50 -13.09 1.65
C VAL A 162 -3.23 -14.27 1.05
N SER A 163 -4.56 -14.23 1.07
CA SER A 163 -5.35 -15.30 0.46
C SER A 163 -5.34 -15.20 -1.07
N ALA A 164 -5.36 -16.35 -1.76
CA ALA A 164 -5.48 -16.41 -3.21
C ALA A 164 -6.71 -15.64 -3.73
N ALA A 165 -7.81 -15.64 -2.97
CA ALA A 165 -9.01 -14.88 -3.29
C ALA A 165 -8.83 -13.36 -3.17
N ALA A 166 -7.93 -12.87 -2.32
CA ALA A 166 -7.58 -11.45 -2.24
C ALA A 166 -6.68 -11.04 -3.42
N LEU A 167 -5.73 -11.90 -3.80
CA LEU A 167 -4.85 -11.67 -4.96
C LEU A 167 -5.63 -11.72 -6.28
N SER A 168 -6.53 -12.68 -6.48
CA SER A 168 -7.33 -12.76 -7.69
C SER A 168 -8.30 -11.58 -7.84
N ARG A 169 -8.78 -11.00 -6.76
CA ARG A 169 -9.56 -9.75 -6.80
C ARG A 169 -8.72 -8.54 -7.21
N SER A 170 -7.44 -8.51 -6.88
CA SER A 170 -6.53 -7.42 -7.28
C SER A 170 -5.94 -7.59 -8.68
N THR A 171 -5.83 -8.83 -9.17
CA THR A 171 -5.32 -9.17 -10.52
C THR A 171 -6.41 -9.32 -11.56
N ALA A 172 -7.64 -9.60 -11.15
CA ALA A 172 -8.77 -9.41 -12.01
C ALA A 172 -8.81 -7.91 -12.28
N GLY A 173 -8.32 -7.51 -13.43
CA GLY A 173 -8.53 -6.21 -14.04
C GLY A 173 -10.01 -6.08 -14.40
N ASP A 174 -10.84 -6.50 -13.49
CA ASP A 174 -12.24 -6.20 -13.45
C ASP A 174 -12.31 -4.71 -13.18
N ARG A 175 -12.55 -3.96 -14.23
CA ARG A 175 -13.22 -2.68 -14.15
C ARG A 175 -14.60 -2.97 -13.59
N GLY A 176 -14.64 -3.59 -12.41
CA GLY A 176 -15.85 -3.94 -11.72
C GLY A 176 -16.60 -2.66 -11.48
N LEU A 177 -17.76 -2.57 -12.06
CA LEU A 177 -18.75 -1.61 -11.62
C LEU A 177 -18.92 -1.87 -10.13
N LEU A 178 -18.57 -0.90 -9.30
CA LEU A 178 -18.84 -0.96 -7.88
C LEU A 178 -20.28 -0.53 -7.66
N GLU A 179 -21.06 -1.38 -7.04
CA GLU A 179 -22.40 -1.07 -6.61
C GLU A 179 -22.34 -0.54 -5.15
N MET A 180 -23.03 0.56 -4.91
CA MET A 180 -23.20 1.09 -3.55
C MET A 180 -24.34 0.36 -2.86
N ILE A 181 -24.01 -0.41 -1.83
CA ILE A 181 -25.02 -1.13 -1.03
C ILE A 181 -25.31 -0.31 0.22
N TRP A 182 -26.58 0.04 0.44
CA TRP A 182 -27.06 0.69 1.64
C TRP A 182 -27.47 -0.36 2.67
N THR A 183 -26.89 -0.29 3.85
CA THR A 183 -27.25 -1.18 4.96
C THR A 183 -28.00 -0.38 6.01
N PRO A 184 -29.21 -0.79 6.41
CA PRO A 184 -29.93 -0.14 7.52
C PRO A 184 -29.09 -0.20 8.80
N VAL A 185 -28.90 0.94 9.44
CA VAL A 185 -28.25 1.04 10.74
C VAL A 185 -29.26 1.59 11.72
N PRO A 186 -29.49 0.92 12.87
CA PRO A 186 -30.35 1.47 13.92
C PRO A 186 -29.70 2.76 14.44
N LEU A 187 -30.41 3.87 14.34
CA LEU A 187 -29.99 5.14 14.95
C LEU A 187 -30.41 5.11 16.40
N GLU A 188 -29.46 5.04 17.32
CA GLU A 188 -29.71 5.40 18.71
C GLU A 188 -29.81 6.93 18.73
N GLY A 189 -30.95 7.46 19.21
CA GLY A 189 -31.18 8.89 19.29
C GLY A 189 -30.11 9.55 20.16
N GLY A 190 -29.32 10.41 19.53
CA GLY A 190 -28.32 11.26 20.17
C GLY A 190 -28.63 12.73 19.82
N ASP A 191 -28.36 13.61 20.76
CA ASP A 191 -28.43 15.05 20.52
C ASP A 191 -27.21 15.47 19.71
N ILE A 192 -27.42 16.20 18.62
CA ILE A 192 -26.33 16.87 17.91
C ILE A 192 -25.92 18.01 18.84
N GLY A 193 -24.70 17.99 19.37
CA GLY A 193 -24.22 19.00 20.32
C GLY A 193 -24.52 20.43 19.88
N ASP A 194 -24.75 21.31 20.85
CA ASP A 194 -25.13 22.73 20.64
C ASP A 194 -24.10 23.52 19.81
N ASP A 195 -22.90 22.99 19.59
CA ASP A 195 -21.81 23.56 18.83
C ASP A 195 -21.75 23.06 17.36
N ALA A 196 -22.70 22.25 16.92
CA ALA A 196 -22.77 21.80 15.54
C ALA A 196 -23.25 22.92 14.60
N VAL A 197 -22.55 23.11 13.50
CA VAL A 197 -22.94 24.04 12.45
C VAL A 197 -23.57 23.28 11.29
N VAL A 198 -24.84 23.57 11.00
CA VAL A 198 -25.60 22.88 9.96
C VAL A 198 -25.76 23.77 8.75
N TRP A 199 -25.32 23.29 7.58
CA TRP A 199 -25.55 23.91 6.28
C TRP A 199 -26.55 23.09 5.49
N GLU A 200 -27.75 23.64 5.30
CA GLU A 200 -28.76 23.04 4.44
C GLU A 200 -28.61 23.59 3.01
N LEU A 201 -28.34 22.73 2.04
CA LEU A 201 -28.23 23.10 0.66
C LEU A 201 -29.60 23.07 0.01
N PRO A 202 -30.06 24.22 -0.56
CA PRO A 202 -31.31 24.23 -1.32
C PRO A 202 -31.14 23.40 -2.60
N PRO A 203 -32.21 22.73 -3.08
CA PRO A 203 -32.17 22.06 -4.36
C PRO A 203 -31.75 23.07 -5.47
N HIS A 204 -30.73 22.73 -6.22
CA HIS A 204 -30.22 23.64 -7.27
C HIS A 204 -31.19 23.70 -8.43
N ALA A 205 -31.69 24.90 -8.75
CA ALA A 205 -32.50 25.11 -9.91
C ALA A 205 -31.71 24.72 -11.18
N GLY A 206 -32.23 23.75 -11.94
CA GLY A 206 -31.56 23.20 -13.12
C GLY A 206 -30.93 21.82 -12.91
N ALA A 207 -30.91 21.28 -11.69
CA ALA A 207 -30.46 19.91 -11.43
C ALA A 207 -31.48 18.84 -11.86
N GLN A 208 -32.68 19.24 -12.23
CA GLN A 208 -33.73 18.36 -12.74
C GLN A 208 -33.62 18.16 -14.26
N ALA A 209 -34.21 17.07 -14.78
CA ALA A 209 -34.19 16.74 -16.19
C ALA A 209 -34.69 17.92 -17.08
N GLY A 210 -33.80 18.45 -17.93
CA GLY A 210 -34.08 19.58 -18.82
C GLY A 210 -33.39 20.91 -18.49
N GLY A 211 -32.71 21.01 -17.32
CA GLY A 211 -31.89 22.16 -16.94
C GLY A 211 -30.41 22.00 -17.31
N ASP A 212 -29.61 23.06 -17.11
CA ASP A 212 -28.14 22.96 -17.21
C ASP A 212 -27.57 22.31 -15.96
N VAL A 213 -27.61 20.97 -15.95
CA VAL A 213 -27.10 20.13 -14.84
C VAL A 213 -25.63 20.41 -14.58
N LEU A 214 -24.82 20.60 -15.63
CA LEU A 214 -23.39 20.84 -15.48
C LEU A 214 -23.11 22.14 -14.73
N ALA A 215 -23.80 23.23 -15.11
CA ALA A 215 -23.67 24.52 -14.42
C ALA A 215 -24.18 24.44 -12.97
N ALA A 216 -25.23 23.67 -12.69
CA ALA A 216 -25.75 23.46 -11.35
C ALA A 216 -24.73 22.69 -10.48
N VAL A 217 -24.10 21.62 -11.01
CA VAL A 217 -23.06 20.84 -10.34
C VAL A 217 -21.87 21.73 -9.99
N TYR A 218 -21.30 22.46 -10.95
CA TYR A 218 -20.17 23.34 -10.66
C TYR A 218 -20.49 24.41 -9.61
N ARG A 219 -21.66 25.01 -9.68
CA ARG A 219 -22.09 26.03 -8.70
C ARG A 219 -22.17 25.43 -7.32
N GLY A 220 -22.87 24.30 -7.12
CA GLY A 220 -23.04 23.66 -5.83
C GLY A 220 -21.73 23.19 -5.24
N VAL A 221 -20.85 22.60 -6.05
CA VAL A 221 -19.53 22.17 -5.60
C VAL A 221 -18.66 23.35 -5.18
N HIS A 222 -18.64 24.45 -5.92
CA HIS A 222 -17.85 25.64 -5.55
C HIS A 222 -18.38 26.32 -4.28
N GLU A 223 -19.71 26.49 -4.15
CA GLU A 223 -20.31 27.05 -2.92
C GLU A 223 -19.94 26.24 -1.67
N VAL A 224 -20.04 24.91 -1.75
CA VAL A 224 -19.70 24.05 -0.60
C VAL A 224 -18.20 23.98 -0.37
N LEU A 225 -17.38 24.04 -1.42
CA LEU A 225 -15.93 24.11 -1.27
C LEU A 225 -15.49 25.35 -0.50
N GLU A 226 -16.07 26.52 -0.81
CA GLU A 226 -15.81 27.77 -0.07
C GLU A 226 -16.22 27.66 1.40
N VAL A 227 -17.39 27.05 1.67
CA VAL A 227 -17.86 26.78 3.03
C VAL A 227 -16.89 25.87 3.78
N LEU A 228 -16.49 24.74 3.18
CA LEU A 228 -15.56 23.79 3.80
C LEU A 228 -14.19 24.43 4.05
N GLN A 229 -13.65 25.20 3.10
CA GLN A 229 -12.37 25.88 3.26
C GLN A 229 -12.43 26.91 4.39
N SER A 230 -13.51 27.71 4.47
CA SER A 230 -13.72 28.66 5.54
C SER A 230 -13.86 27.97 6.91
N TRP A 231 -14.62 26.89 6.96
CA TRP A 231 -14.81 26.08 8.16
C TRP A 231 -13.51 25.48 8.65
N LEU A 232 -12.73 24.85 7.77
CA LEU A 232 -11.46 24.21 8.13
C LEU A 232 -10.38 25.23 8.54
N ALA A 233 -10.45 26.45 7.99
CA ALA A 233 -9.55 27.54 8.39
C ALA A 233 -9.97 28.23 9.70
N SER A 234 -11.16 27.97 10.21
CA SER A 234 -11.66 28.54 11.47
C SER A 234 -11.16 27.74 12.67
N ASP A 235 -11.17 28.39 13.86
CA ASP A 235 -10.87 27.74 15.16
C ASP A 235 -12.09 26.96 15.71
N ALA A 236 -13.13 26.75 14.90
CA ALA A 236 -14.32 26.01 15.32
C ALA A 236 -13.96 24.55 15.66
N THR A 237 -14.37 24.11 16.83
CA THR A 237 -14.13 22.76 17.36
C THR A 237 -15.33 21.83 17.23
N GLY A 238 -16.49 22.38 16.83
CA GLY A 238 -17.74 21.64 16.69
C GLY A 238 -17.78 20.76 15.42
N LEU A 239 -18.92 20.13 15.21
CA LEU A 239 -19.18 19.27 14.04
C LEU A 239 -19.80 20.10 12.91
N GLY A 240 -19.24 20.03 11.69
CA GLY A 240 -19.84 20.57 10.48
C GLY A 240 -20.79 19.56 9.85
N VAL A 241 -22.05 19.92 9.65
CA VAL A 241 -23.08 19.04 9.06
C VAL A 241 -23.60 19.67 7.77
N VAL A 242 -23.44 18.97 6.65
CA VAL A 242 -23.98 19.38 5.35
C VAL A 242 -25.19 18.51 5.01
N VAL A 243 -26.35 19.16 4.85
CA VAL A 243 -27.61 18.48 4.55
C VAL A 243 -27.93 18.66 3.06
N THR A 244 -28.12 17.54 2.36
CA THR A 244 -28.56 17.47 0.97
C THR A 244 -29.90 16.73 0.88
N ARG A 245 -30.69 17.00 -0.16
CA ARG A 245 -31.98 16.31 -0.40
C ARG A 245 -31.99 15.72 -1.79
N GLY A 246 -32.36 14.43 -1.91
CA GLY A 246 -32.38 13.73 -3.21
C GLY A 246 -31.01 13.50 -3.84
N ALA A 247 -29.93 13.67 -3.08
CA ALA A 247 -28.55 13.50 -3.52
C ALA A 247 -28.09 12.03 -3.55
N VAL A 248 -28.80 11.17 -2.88
CA VAL A 248 -28.55 9.71 -2.82
C VAL A 248 -29.87 8.97 -2.93
N GLY A 249 -29.86 7.81 -3.60
CA GLY A 249 -30.99 6.89 -3.72
C GLY A 249 -30.73 5.64 -2.88
N PRO A 250 -31.15 5.58 -1.60
CA PRO A 250 -31.07 4.34 -0.85
C PRO A 250 -32.18 3.40 -1.34
N VAL A 251 -31.82 2.16 -1.68
CA VAL A 251 -32.72 1.04 -2.02
C VAL A 251 -33.88 1.41 -2.96
N ASP A 252 -33.68 1.26 -4.26
CA ASP A 252 -34.68 1.46 -5.33
C ASP A 252 -35.17 2.90 -5.55
N ASP A 253 -34.63 3.89 -4.86
CA ASP A 253 -34.94 5.30 -5.09
C ASP A 253 -33.96 5.94 -6.10
N ASP A 254 -34.47 6.81 -6.97
CA ASP A 254 -33.66 7.54 -7.92
C ASP A 254 -32.96 8.74 -7.27
N VAL A 255 -31.74 9.05 -7.71
CA VAL A 255 -31.08 10.31 -7.39
C VAL A 255 -31.77 11.43 -8.15
N THR A 256 -32.43 12.33 -7.42
CA THR A 256 -33.21 13.42 -8.04
C THR A 256 -32.48 14.77 -8.07
N ASP A 257 -31.40 14.92 -7.28
CA ASP A 257 -30.52 16.08 -7.28
C ASP A 257 -29.07 15.70 -7.59
N LEU A 258 -28.68 15.78 -8.87
CA LEU A 258 -27.32 15.45 -9.32
C LEU A 258 -26.27 16.46 -8.80
N ALA A 259 -26.64 17.71 -8.58
CA ALA A 259 -25.75 18.71 -8.00
C ALA A 259 -25.48 18.39 -6.52
N GLY A 260 -26.52 18.07 -5.77
CA GLY A 260 -26.40 17.58 -4.39
C GLY A 260 -25.59 16.30 -4.28
N ALA A 261 -25.72 15.38 -5.26
CA ALA A 261 -24.92 14.15 -5.30
C ALA A 261 -23.40 14.44 -5.47
N ALA A 262 -23.04 15.40 -6.31
CA ALA A 262 -21.66 15.85 -6.46
C ALA A 262 -21.12 16.51 -5.17
N VAL A 263 -21.93 17.35 -4.54
CA VAL A 263 -21.60 17.96 -3.23
C VAL A 263 -21.42 16.90 -2.15
N TRP A 264 -22.28 15.90 -2.10
CA TRP A 264 -22.17 14.79 -1.15
C TRP A 264 -20.85 14.04 -1.32
N GLY A 265 -20.39 13.83 -2.57
CA GLY A 265 -19.08 13.27 -2.88
C GLY A 265 -17.92 14.13 -2.35
N LEU A 266 -17.99 15.47 -2.56
CA LEU A 266 -16.98 16.41 -2.05
C LEU A 266 -16.90 16.39 -0.51
N VAL A 267 -18.04 16.45 0.17
CA VAL A 267 -18.10 16.45 1.64
C VAL A 267 -17.53 15.15 2.21
N ARG A 268 -17.83 14.00 1.61
CA ARG A 268 -17.24 12.72 2.03
C ARG A 268 -15.72 12.68 1.86
N SER A 269 -15.20 13.30 0.82
CA SER A 269 -13.74 13.41 0.63
C SER A 269 -13.13 14.29 1.71
N ALA A 270 -13.72 15.45 2.00
CA ALA A 270 -13.27 16.31 3.08
C ALA A 270 -13.33 15.64 4.46
N GLN A 271 -14.39 14.89 4.73
CA GLN A 271 -14.52 14.10 5.98
C GLN A 271 -13.42 13.04 6.12
N ALA A 272 -13.04 12.38 5.01
CA ALA A 272 -11.96 11.40 5.03
C ALA A 272 -10.58 12.04 5.27
N GLU A 273 -10.37 13.28 4.79
CA GLU A 273 -9.13 14.05 4.98
C GLU A 273 -9.06 14.69 6.38
N HIS A 274 -10.19 15.01 6.97
CA HIS A 274 -10.31 15.69 8.28
C HIS A 274 -11.24 14.92 9.24
N PRO A 275 -10.85 13.71 9.68
CA PRO A 275 -11.70 12.89 10.54
C PRO A 275 -11.96 13.58 11.88
N GLY A 276 -13.24 13.67 12.27
CA GLY A 276 -13.68 14.29 13.53
C GLY A 276 -13.99 15.79 13.44
N ARG A 277 -14.08 16.31 12.22
CA ARG A 277 -14.49 17.70 11.94
C ARG A 277 -15.82 17.74 11.20
#